data_fcd20c822fbc160aef8db30dfb7d7b30
#
_entry.id   fcd20c822fbc160aef8db30dfb7d7b30
#
_cell.length_a   1.000
_cell.length_b   1.000
_cell.length_c   1.000
_cell.angle_alpha   90.00
_cell.angle_beta   90.00
_cell.angle_gamma   90.00
#
_symmetry.space_group_name_H-M   'P 1'
#
loop_
_entity.id
_entity.type
_entity.pdbx_description
1 polymer ?
#
loop_
_entity_poly.entity_id
_entity_poly.type
_entity_poly.pdbx_seq_one_letter_code
_entity_poly.pdbx_strand_id
1 'polypeptide(L)'
;MGKKVILLLLLSISFTFVNAQNTVKEQKPVAKVEDPDNLAKEYFSQIMGVALSATSNLKLYEFVYDWIGTPYRLGGGTKKGIDCSGFAFELYNKVFSTLIGSNSRSIYSTVNPISKDELKEGDLVFFKIGSRSITHMGVYMGNNKFAHASTSKGVMISDLNEAYWKRYYFKSGRLLASLRD
;
A
#
# COMPACT_ATOMS: atom_id res chain seq x y z
N MET A 1 -94.36 38.46 -21.76
CA MET A 1 -92.88 38.56 -21.92
C MET A 1 -92.26 38.52 -20.52
N GLY A 2 -91.83 37.32 -20.09
CA GLY A 2 -91.29 37.11 -18.74
C GLY A 2 -89.78 36.91 -18.79
N LYS A 3 -89.03 37.81 -18.13
CA LYS A 3 -87.59 37.68 -17.99
C LYS A 3 -87.26 36.68 -16.86
N LYS A 4 -86.62 35.56 -17.20
CA LYS A 4 -86.09 34.61 -16.22
C LYS A 4 -84.78 35.13 -15.69
N VAL A 5 -84.69 35.41 -14.42
CA VAL A 5 -83.49 35.75 -13.70
C VAL A 5 -82.84 34.43 -13.27
N ILE A 6 -81.68 34.10 -13.79
CA ILE A 6 -80.86 32.96 -13.38
C ILE A 6 -79.91 33.43 -12.26
N LEU A 7 -80.15 32.90 -11.04
CA LEU A 7 -79.30 33.14 -9.90
C LEU A 7 -78.13 32.18 -9.92
N LEU A 8 -76.94 32.68 -10.21
CA LEU A 8 -75.70 31.89 -10.17
C LEU A 8 -75.17 31.89 -8.72
N LEU A 9 -75.26 30.70 -8.09
CA LEU A 9 -74.63 30.43 -6.81
C LEU A 9 -73.16 30.13 -7.04
N LEU A 10 -72.29 31.07 -6.68
CA LEU A 10 -70.87 30.85 -6.61
C LEU A 10 -70.48 30.10 -5.33
N LEU A 11 -70.17 28.82 -5.48
CA LEU A 11 -69.62 27.99 -4.41
C LEU A 11 -68.12 28.29 -4.24
N SER A 12 -67.76 29.07 -3.21
CA SER A 12 -66.35 29.33 -2.87
C SER A 12 -65.77 28.13 -2.12
N ILE A 13 -64.98 27.32 -2.83
CA ILE A 13 -64.22 26.23 -2.22
C ILE A 13 -62.93 26.84 -1.62
N SER A 14 -62.92 26.97 -0.28
CA SER A 14 -61.69 27.39 0.44
C SER A 14 -60.73 26.24 0.52
N PHE A 15 -59.68 26.27 -0.28
CA PHE A 15 -58.58 25.33 -0.22
C PHE A 15 -57.66 25.76 0.94
N THR A 16 -57.71 25.07 2.07
CA THR A 16 -56.73 25.21 3.15
C THR A 16 -55.47 24.44 2.78
N PHE A 17 -54.41 25.17 2.39
CA PHE A 17 -53.06 24.56 2.26
C PHE A 17 -52.54 24.21 3.65
N VAL A 18 -52.54 22.95 4.00
CA VAL A 18 -51.79 22.45 5.15
C VAL A 18 -50.30 22.35 4.72
N ASN A 19 -49.52 23.37 5.14
CA ASN A 19 -48.06 23.31 5.08
C ASN A 19 -47.56 22.30 6.10
N ALA A 20 -47.37 21.04 5.70
CA ALA A 20 -46.60 20.08 6.46
C ALA A 20 -45.12 20.54 6.35
N GLN A 21 -44.65 21.30 7.30
CA GLN A 21 -43.25 21.58 7.48
C GLN A 21 -42.60 20.27 7.99
N ASN A 22 -42.11 19.43 7.06
CA ASN A 22 -41.13 18.40 7.37
C ASN A 22 -39.86 19.11 7.87
N THR A 23 -39.74 19.25 9.19
CA THR A 23 -38.47 19.56 9.82
C THR A 23 -37.57 18.33 9.61
N VAL A 24 -36.93 18.24 8.45
CA VAL A 24 -35.74 17.42 8.27
C VAL A 24 -34.72 18.01 9.25
N LYS A 25 -34.52 17.35 10.39
CA LYS A 25 -33.38 17.63 11.25
C LYS A 25 -32.16 17.39 10.38
N GLU A 26 -31.56 18.47 9.95
CA GLU A 26 -30.24 18.48 9.32
C GLU A 26 -29.28 17.85 10.34
N GLN A 27 -29.05 16.53 10.17
CA GLN A 27 -27.99 15.86 10.88
C GLN A 27 -26.71 16.49 10.37
N LYS A 28 -26.11 17.40 11.18
CA LYS A 28 -24.73 17.82 10.96
C LYS A 28 -23.92 16.55 10.65
N PRO A 29 -23.17 16.54 9.53
CA PRO A 29 -22.27 15.41 9.28
C PRO A 29 -21.37 15.31 10.52
N VAL A 30 -21.52 14.20 11.25
CA VAL A 30 -20.57 13.83 12.28
C VAL A 30 -19.24 13.75 11.52
N ALA A 31 -18.34 14.68 11.79
CA ALA A 31 -16.99 14.64 11.25
C ALA A 31 -16.48 13.22 11.60
N LYS A 32 -16.36 12.37 10.58
CA LYS A 32 -15.80 11.04 10.71
C LYS A 32 -14.40 11.29 11.26
N VAL A 33 -14.17 10.92 12.51
CA VAL A 33 -12.81 10.94 13.07
C VAL A 33 -12.04 10.01 12.16
N GLU A 34 -11.27 10.59 11.24
CA GLU A 34 -10.43 9.82 10.34
C GLU A 34 -9.40 9.12 11.22
N ASP A 35 -9.37 7.79 11.11
CA ASP A 35 -8.38 6.98 11.78
C ASP A 35 -6.99 7.41 11.26
N PRO A 36 -6.07 7.86 12.13
CA PRO A 36 -4.75 8.33 11.72
C PRO A 36 -3.99 7.31 10.86
N ASP A 37 -4.19 6.01 11.13
CA ASP A 37 -3.58 4.94 10.34
C ASP A 37 -4.13 4.88 8.92
N ASN A 38 -5.42 5.14 8.71
CA ASN A 38 -6.00 5.22 7.36
C ASN A 38 -5.45 6.40 6.58
N LEU A 39 -5.32 7.56 7.21
CA LEU A 39 -4.73 8.75 6.57
C LEU A 39 -3.27 8.50 6.18
N ALA A 40 -2.48 7.87 7.06
CA ALA A 40 -1.11 7.49 6.76
C ALA A 40 -1.02 6.48 5.60
N LYS A 41 -1.91 5.49 5.56
CA LYS A 41 -1.98 4.52 4.44
C LYS A 41 -2.32 5.18 3.11
N GLU A 42 -3.28 6.11 3.09
CA GLU A 42 -3.61 6.89 1.90
C GLU A 42 -2.40 7.71 1.43
N TYR A 43 -1.72 8.40 2.34
CA TYR A 43 -0.51 9.15 2.05
C TYR A 43 0.58 8.27 1.40
N PHE A 44 0.93 7.13 2.02
CA PHE A 44 1.93 6.23 1.47
C PHE A 44 1.49 5.58 0.16
N SER A 45 0.19 5.29 -0.01
CA SER A 45 -0.35 4.79 -1.28
C SER A 45 -0.07 5.76 -2.43
N GLN A 46 -0.31 7.04 -2.21
CA GLN A 46 -0.10 8.07 -3.22
C GLN A 46 1.38 8.26 -3.58
N ILE A 47 2.25 8.42 -2.57
CA ILE A 47 3.66 8.75 -2.83
C ILE A 47 4.50 7.56 -3.30
N MET A 48 4.13 6.32 -2.94
CA MET A 48 4.86 5.11 -3.32
C MET A 48 4.24 4.39 -4.53
N GLY A 49 3.04 4.77 -4.96
CA GLY A 49 2.32 4.09 -6.04
C GLY A 49 1.96 2.65 -5.72
N VAL A 50 1.70 2.35 -4.44
CA VAL A 50 1.30 1.02 -3.93
C VAL A 50 -0.05 1.16 -3.26
N ALA A 51 -1.04 0.35 -3.66
CA ALA A 51 -2.34 0.38 -3.00
C ALA A 51 -2.27 -0.30 -1.62
N LEU A 52 -2.38 0.48 -0.54
CA LEU A 52 -2.44 -0.03 0.81
C LEU A 52 -3.88 -0.37 1.20
N SER A 53 -4.05 -1.49 1.91
CA SER A 53 -5.33 -1.93 2.47
C SER A 53 -5.37 -1.70 3.99
N ALA A 54 -6.53 -1.96 4.59
CA ALA A 54 -6.67 -1.91 6.06
C ALA A 54 -5.69 -2.85 6.78
N THR A 55 -5.33 -3.98 6.15
CA THR A 55 -4.42 -4.99 6.71
C THR A 55 -2.95 -4.78 6.34
N SER A 56 -2.60 -3.76 5.56
CA SER A 56 -1.22 -3.47 5.18
C SER A 56 -0.38 -3.08 6.40
N ASN A 57 0.87 -3.56 6.42
CA ASN A 57 1.81 -3.28 7.49
C ASN A 57 2.39 -1.85 7.35
N LEU A 58 1.78 -0.89 8.01
CA LEU A 58 2.19 0.53 7.93
C LEU A 58 3.68 0.74 8.25
N LYS A 59 4.25 0.02 9.24
CA LYS A 59 5.67 0.11 9.60
C LYS A 59 6.61 -0.25 8.45
N LEU A 60 6.18 -1.18 7.56
CA LEU A 60 6.94 -1.52 6.36
C LEU A 60 7.06 -0.31 5.42
N TYR A 61 5.97 0.39 5.19
CA TYR A 61 5.93 1.55 4.29
C TYR A 61 6.66 2.75 4.88
N GLU A 62 6.50 3.02 6.17
CA GLU A 62 7.26 4.04 6.90
C GLU A 62 8.76 3.80 6.80
N PHE A 63 9.20 2.56 7.04
CA PHE A 63 10.60 2.18 6.92
C PHE A 63 11.13 2.42 5.51
N VAL A 64 10.42 1.91 4.50
CA VAL A 64 10.83 2.07 3.10
C VAL A 64 10.91 3.55 2.73
N TYR A 65 9.90 4.34 3.10
CA TYR A 65 9.88 5.79 2.85
C TYR A 65 11.09 6.50 3.44
N ASP A 66 11.39 6.20 4.69
CA ASP A 66 12.56 6.77 5.38
C ASP A 66 13.88 6.42 4.67
N TRP A 67 13.96 5.26 4.00
CA TRP A 67 15.17 4.81 3.32
C TRP A 67 15.27 5.19 1.83
N ILE A 68 14.19 5.60 1.18
CA ILE A 68 14.21 6.00 -0.24
C ILE A 68 15.33 7.03 -0.48
N GLY A 69 16.09 6.83 -1.57
CA GLY A 69 17.20 7.71 -1.97
C GLY A 69 18.52 7.44 -1.24
N THR A 70 18.57 6.57 -0.21
CA THR A 70 19.84 6.16 0.41
C THR A 70 20.78 5.59 -0.65
N PRO A 71 22.01 6.09 -0.79
CA PRO A 71 22.93 5.64 -1.85
C PRO A 71 23.28 4.15 -1.76
N TYR A 72 23.56 3.53 -2.91
CA TYR A 72 24.08 2.17 -2.93
C TYR A 72 25.54 2.12 -2.48
N ARG A 73 25.85 1.17 -1.61
CA ARG A 73 27.22 0.83 -1.22
C ARG A 73 27.32 -0.66 -0.94
N LEU A 74 28.15 -1.38 -1.69
CA LEU A 74 28.37 -2.80 -1.50
C LEU A 74 28.91 -3.06 -0.08
N GLY A 75 28.27 -3.99 0.65
CA GLY A 75 28.56 -4.29 2.06
C GLY A 75 28.15 -3.17 3.03
N GLY A 76 27.43 -2.14 2.56
CA GLY A 76 26.91 -1.07 3.40
C GLY A 76 25.65 -1.49 4.14
N GLY A 77 25.43 -0.91 5.32
CA GLY A 77 24.25 -1.16 6.18
C GLY A 77 23.73 0.11 6.88
N THR A 78 23.97 1.31 6.32
CA THR A 78 23.59 2.58 6.96
C THR A 78 23.00 3.56 5.95
N LYS A 79 22.43 4.67 6.43
CA LYS A 79 21.97 5.79 5.60
C LYS A 79 23.07 6.47 4.77
N LYS A 80 24.36 6.24 5.09
CA LYS A 80 25.50 6.72 4.28
C LYS A 80 25.79 5.82 3.08
N GLY A 81 25.16 4.64 3.00
CA GLY A 81 25.24 3.70 1.91
C GLY A 81 24.83 2.30 2.36
N ILE A 82 24.04 1.65 1.52
CA ILE A 82 23.47 0.33 1.79
C ILE A 82 23.41 -0.51 0.53
N ASP A 83 23.64 -1.83 0.63
CA ASP A 83 23.36 -2.78 -0.45
C ASP A 83 21.99 -3.46 -0.31
N CYS A 84 21.63 -4.30 -1.29
CA CYS A 84 20.33 -4.95 -1.33
C CYS A 84 20.07 -5.87 -0.14
N SER A 85 21.07 -6.60 0.32
CA SER A 85 20.98 -7.50 1.48
C SER A 85 21.01 -6.74 2.79
N GLY A 86 21.82 -5.70 2.89
CA GLY A 86 21.84 -4.79 4.03
C GLY A 86 20.50 -4.09 4.23
N PHE A 87 19.88 -3.62 3.13
CA PHE A 87 18.55 -3.02 3.19
C PHE A 87 17.49 -4.00 3.69
N ALA A 88 17.48 -5.23 3.15
CA ALA A 88 16.56 -6.26 3.63
C ALA A 88 16.81 -6.61 5.09
N PHE A 89 18.09 -6.71 5.54
CA PHE A 89 18.46 -6.97 6.92
C PHE A 89 17.91 -5.88 7.86
N GLU A 90 18.17 -4.61 7.57
CA GLU A 90 17.69 -3.48 8.38
C GLU A 90 16.16 -3.43 8.44
N LEU A 91 15.49 -3.67 7.30
CA LEU A 91 14.05 -3.73 7.25
C LEU A 91 13.49 -4.84 8.13
N TYR A 92 14.01 -6.06 8.00
CA TYR A 92 13.52 -7.18 8.80
C TYR A 92 13.77 -7.00 10.28
N ASN A 93 14.94 -6.48 10.64
CA ASN A 93 15.27 -6.17 12.02
C ASN A 93 14.32 -5.12 12.62
N LYS A 94 14.03 -4.04 11.90
CA LYS A 94 13.22 -2.91 12.42
C LYS A 94 11.72 -3.13 12.35
N VAL A 95 11.24 -3.75 11.25
CA VAL A 95 9.80 -3.93 11.00
C VAL A 95 9.26 -5.22 11.60
N PHE A 96 10.03 -6.30 11.48
CA PHE A 96 9.59 -7.64 11.87
C PHE A 96 10.32 -8.18 13.11
N SER A 97 11.25 -7.42 13.70
CA SER A 97 12.08 -7.85 14.84
C SER A 97 12.81 -9.18 14.58
N THR A 98 13.19 -9.42 13.32
CA THR A 98 13.76 -10.69 12.84
C THR A 98 15.13 -10.44 12.23
N LEU A 99 16.13 -11.20 12.68
CA LEU A 99 17.47 -11.18 12.10
C LEU A 99 17.54 -12.16 10.93
N ILE A 100 18.00 -11.68 9.77
CA ILE A 100 18.23 -12.48 8.58
C ILE A 100 19.72 -12.46 8.20
N GLY A 101 20.12 -13.33 7.25
CA GLY A 101 21.52 -13.40 6.81
C GLY A 101 22.05 -12.07 6.25
N SER A 102 23.36 -12.00 6.03
CA SER A 102 24.08 -10.80 5.61
C SER A 102 24.28 -10.67 4.10
N ASN A 103 23.88 -11.66 3.30
CA ASN A 103 23.97 -11.61 1.84
C ASN A 103 22.79 -12.35 1.18
N SER A 104 22.46 -11.97 -0.06
CA SER A 104 21.28 -12.45 -0.76
C SER A 104 21.20 -13.97 -0.92
N ARG A 105 22.34 -14.67 -1.03
CA ARG A 105 22.40 -16.13 -1.18
C ARG A 105 22.14 -16.84 0.15
N SER A 106 22.76 -16.37 1.23
CA SER A 106 22.50 -16.93 2.57
C SER A 106 21.06 -16.67 3.00
N ILE A 107 20.50 -15.48 2.72
CA ILE A 107 19.09 -15.18 2.99
C ILE A 107 18.18 -16.13 2.19
N TYR A 108 18.49 -16.38 0.91
CA TYR A 108 17.71 -17.30 0.09
C TYR A 108 17.68 -18.74 0.65
N SER A 109 18.74 -19.19 1.29
CA SER A 109 18.78 -20.52 1.90
C SER A 109 17.93 -20.67 3.16
N THR A 110 17.44 -19.57 3.73
CA THR A 110 16.61 -19.53 4.96
C THR A 110 15.13 -19.29 4.70
N VAL A 111 14.72 -19.13 3.44
CA VAL A 111 13.32 -18.89 3.09
C VAL A 111 12.66 -20.13 2.51
N ASN A 112 11.36 -20.30 2.77
CA ASN A 112 10.50 -21.20 2.03
C ASN A 112 10.22 -20.61 0.64
N PRO A 113 10.52 -21.30 -0.45
CA PRO A 113 10.14 -20.87 -1.78
C PRO A 113 8.61 -20.75 -1.89
N ILE A 114 8.15 -19.64 -2.48
CA ILE A 114 6.74 -19.41 -2.79
C ILE A 114 6.60 -19.02 -4.26
N SER A 115 5.42 -19.23 -4.84
CA SER A 115 5.12 -18.78 -6.19
C SER A 115 4.94 -17.25 -6.23
N LYS A 116 5.06 -16.66 -7.42
CA LYS A 116 4.87 -15.21 -7.58
C LYS A 116 3.46 -14.77 -7.19
N ASP A 117 2.46 -15.64 -7.40
CA ASP A 117 1.05 -15.34 -7.11
C ASP A 117 0.71 -15.41 -5.61
N GLU A 118 1.57 -16.04 -4.81
CA GLU A 118 1.44 -16.16 -3.35
C GLU A 118 2.15 -15.02 -2.60
N LEU A 119 2.80 -14.09 -3.31
CA LEU A 119 3.54 -12.99 -2.71
C LEU A 119 2.65 -12.11 -1.82
N LYS A 120 3.13 -11.85 -0.61
CA LYS A 120 2.55 -10.94 0.37
C LYS A 120 3.57 -9.91 0.82
N GLU A 121 3.10 -8.79 1.37
CA GLU A 121 3.96 -7.76 1.95
C GLU A 121 5.00 -8.38 2.90
N GLY A 122 6.25 -7.95 2.72
CA GLY A 122 7.39 -8.46 3.49
C GLY A 122 8.05 -9.70 2.91
N ASP A 123 7.49 -10.39 1.92
CA ASP A 123 8.18 -11.51 1.27
C ASP A 123 9.41 -11.03 0.48
N LEU A 124 10.35 -11.93 0.26
CA LEU A 124 11.60 -11.64 -0.43
C LEU A 124 11.53 -12.05 -1.89
N VAL A 125 12.04 -11.21 -2.76
CA VAL A 125 12.18 -11.48 -4.20
C VAL A 125 13.64 -11.49 -4.58
N PHE A 126 14.07 -12.47 -5.37
CA PHE A 126 15.46 -12.73 -5.71
C PHE A 126 15.70 -12.71 -7.21
N PHE A 127 16.84 -12.18 -7.62
CA PHE A 127 17.18 -11.97 -9.02
C PHE A 127 18.58 -12.51 -9.34
N LYS A 128 18.75 -12.98 -10.60
CA LYS A 128 20.04 -13.40 -11.19
C LYS A 128 20.41 -12.42 -12.30
N ILE A 129 21.04 -11.31 -11.93
CA ILE A 129 21.42 -10.26 -12.87
C ILE A 129 22.85 -10.50 -13.38
N GLY A 130 22.99 -10.82 -14.68
CA GLY A 130 24.28 -11.06 -15.31
C GLY A 130 25.07 -12.25 -14.74
N SER A 131 24.41 -13.18 -14.03
CA SER A 131 25.05 -14.29 -13.33
C SER A 131 24.12 -15.52 -13.27
N ARG A 132 24.72 -16.70 -13.08
CA ARG A 132 23.99 -17.95 -12.75
C ARG A 132 23.58 -18.01 -11.27
N SER A 133 24.21 -17.21 -10.42
CA SER A 133 23.91 -17.13 -8.99
C SER A 133 22.99 -15.94 -8.68
N ILE A 134 22.35 -15.95 -7.50
CA ILE A 134 21.60 -14.80 -6.99
C ILE A 134 22.58 -13.65 -6.75
N THR A 135 22.29 -12.50 -7.33
CA THR A 135 23.12 -11.29 -7.24
C THR A 135 22.36 -10.09 -6.69
N HIS A 136 21.01 -10.20 -6.61
CA HIS A 136 20.18 -9.11 -6.13
C HIS A 136 18.93 -9.63 -5.45
N MET A 137 18.35 -8.80 -4.58
CA MET A 137 17.12 -9.08 -3.86
C MET A 137 16.37 -7.80 -3.48
N GLY A 138 15.11 -7.97 -3.14
CA GLY A 138 14.27 -6.89 -2.57
C GLY A 138 13.18 -7.45 -1.69
N VAL A 139 12.42 -6.55 -1.06
CA VAL A 139 11.30 -6.85 -0.18
C VAL A 139 10.00 -6.46 -0.89
N TYR A 140 9.09 -7.43 -1.04
CA TYR A 140 7.81 -7.21 -1.72
C TYR A 140 6.87 -6.34 -0.89
N MET A 141 6.22 -5.40 -1.55
CA MET A 141 5.36 -4.38 -0.93
C MET A 141 3.88 -4.47 -1.35
N GLY A 142 3.50 -5.51 -2.09
CA GLY A 142 2.16 -5.57 -2.70
C GLY A 142 2.13 -5.02 -4.13
N ASN A 143 1.05 -5.33 -4.88
CA ASN A 143 0.78 -4.81 -6.23
C ASN A 143 1.96 -4.92 -7.23
N ASN A 144 2.70 -6.02 -7.19
CA ASN A 144 3.94 -6.26 -7.94
C ASN A 144 5.08 -5.27 -7.65
N LYS A 145 4.97 -4.43 -6.63
CA LYS A 145 6.02 -3.51 -6.22
C LYS A 145 6.96 -4.17 -5.20
N PHE A 146 8.23 -3.79 -5.26
CA PHE A 146 9.22 -4.23 -4.27
C PHE A 146 10.24 -3.12 -4.01
N ALA A 147 10.67 -3.02 -2.76
CA ALA A 147 11.71 -2.10 -2.33
C ALA A 147 13.08 -2.79 -2.37
N HIS A 148 14.09 -2.09 -2.88
CA HIS A 148 15.47 -2.60 -2.97
C HIS A 148 16.50 -1.48 -3.04
N ALA A 149 17.77 -1.79 -2.78
CA ALA A 149 18.87 -0.86 -3.04
C ALA A 149 19.44 -1.08 -4.46
N SER A 150 19.07 -0.18 -5.38
CA SER A 150 19.59 -0.16 -6.76
C SER A 150 21.02 0.33 -6.79
N THR A 151 21.90 -0.32 -7.56
CA THR A 151 23.31 0.09 -7.74
C THR A 151 23.48 1.48 -8.35
N SER A 152 22.49 1.96 -9.10
CA SER A 152 22.56 3.25 -9.80
C SER A 152 21.70 4.35 -9.17
N LYS A 153 20.64 3.99 -8.43
CA LYS A 153 19.65 4.95 -7.91
C LYS A 153 19.51 4.92 -6.38
N GLY A 154 20.24 4.03 -5.70
CA GLY A 154 20.06 3.83 -4.26
C GLY A 154 18.75 3.10 -3.92
N VAL A 155 18.25 3.28 -2.70
CA VAL A 155 17.01 2.65 -2.26
C VAL A 155 15.83 3.24 -3.02
N MET A 156 15.04 2.34 -3.64
CA MET A 156 13.89 2.71 -4.46
C MET A 156 12.84 1.59 -4.50
N ILE A 157 11.68 1.91 -5.03
CA ILE A 157 10.62 0.95 -5.35
C ILE A 157 10.63 0.69 -6.85
N SER A 158 10.55 -0.58 -7.24
CA SER A 158 10.45 -1.04 -8.64
C SER A 158 9.24 -1.96 -8.82
N ASP A 159 8.86 -2.22 -10.07
CA ASP A 159 7.75 -3.10 -10.43
C ASP A 159 8.27 -4.42 -11.02
N LEU A 160 7.84 -5.55 -10.46
CA LEU A 160 8.16 -6.89 -10.97
C LEU A 160 7.66 -7.12 -12.41
N ASN A 161 6.77 -6.27 -12.93
CA ASN A 161 6.25 -6.33 -14.29
C ASN A 161 7.10 -5.55 -15.31
N GLU A 162 8.04 -4.73 -14.87
CA GLU A 162 9.01 -4.11 -15.78
C GLU A 162 9.84 -5.17 -16.52
N ALA A 163 10.13 -4.95 -17.80
CA ALA A 163 10.83 -5.91 -18.66
C ALA A 163 12.19 -6.36 -18.06
N TYR A 164 12.91 -5.42 -17.43
CA TYR A 164 14.18 -5.69 -16.77
C TYR A 164 14.00 -6.68 -15.62
N TRP A 165 13.06 -6.42 -14.71
CA TRP A 165 12.85 -7.28 -13.55
C TRP A 165 12.23 -8.62 -13.90
N LYS A 166 11.31 -8.69 -14.88
CA LYS A 166 10.79 -9.95 -15.43
C LYS A 166 11.90 -10.85 -15.96
N ARG A 167 12.87 -10.26 -16.67
CA ARG A 167 13.99 -11.00 -17.28
C ARG A 167 14.89 -11.65 -16.24
N TYR A 168 15.16 -10.97 -15.14
CA TYR A 168 16.13 -11.42 -14.13
C TYR A 168 15.50 -12.04 -12.89
N TYR A 169 14.18 -12.03 -12.78
CA TYR A 169 13.48 -12.68 -11.67
C TYR A 169 13.83 -14.15 -11.60
N PHE A 170 14.21 -14.59 -10.39
CA PHE A 170 14.57 -15.99 -10.17
C PHE A 170 13.53 -16.74 -9.34
N LYS A 171 13.25 -16.28 -8.13
CA LYS A 171 12.34 -16.89 -7.16
C LYS A 171 11.87 -15.87 -6.14
N SER A 172 10.78 -16.23 -5.45
CA SER A 172 10.36 -15.57 -4.21
C SER A 172 10.50 -16.52 -3.03
N GLY A 173 10.54 -15.95 -1.83
CA GLY A 173 10.56 -16.77 -0.62
C GLY A 173 10.04 -16.01 0.58
N ARG A 174 9.47 -16.77 1.51
CA ARG A 174 8.97 -16.29 2.81
C ARG A 174 9.82 -16.88 3.91
N LEU A 175 10.24 -16.06 4.87
CA LEU A 175 10.96 -16.55 6.04
C LEU A 175 10.12 -17.57 6.81
N LEU A 176 10.77 -18.61 7.31
CA LEU A 176 10.15 -19.57 8.19
C LEU A 176 9.60 -18.90 9.44
N ALA A 177 8.39 -19.28 9.87
CA ALA A 177 7.75 -18.71 11.05
C ALA A 177 8.61 -18.85 12.32
N SER A 178 9.41 -19.92 12.40
CA SER A 178 10.37 -20.18 13.50
C SER A 178 11.49 -19.15 13.64
N LEU A 179 11.64 -18.21 12.70
CA LEU A 179 12.62 -17.11 12.76
C LEU A 179 11.95 -15.76 13.09
N ARG A 180 10.66 -15.76 13.42
CA ARG A 180 9.88 -14.56 13.73
C ARG A 180 9.55 -14.41 15.23
N ASP A 181 10.00 -15.35 16.07
CA ASP A 181 9.81 -15.35 17.52
C ASP A 181 11.01 -14.75 18.25
#